data_6ce162a168cf76fbbe4c14fefe2f6303
#
_entry.id   6ce162a168cf76fbbe4c14fefe2f6303
#
_cell.length_a   1.000
_cell.length_b   1.000
_cell.length_c   1.000
_cell.angle_alpha   90.00
_cell.angle_beta   90.00
_cell.angle_gamma   90.00
#
_symmetry.space_group_name_H-M   'P 1'
#
loop_
_entity.id
_entity.type
_entity.pdbx_description
1 polymer ?
#
loop_
_entity_poly.entity_id
_entity_poly.type
_entity_poly.pdbx_seq_one_letter_code
_entity_poly.pdbx_strand_id
1 'polypeptide(L)'
;MTGGPQGCGAPAGGVAVTENSSGEAIIEGHVTKEGAPVAVGYARLLNDDGEFVAEVPLGEDGGFRFFAAPGTWTVRVLAPGGVRVDETVSADKGHTTTLEVSAVAA
;
A
#
# COMPACT_ATOMS: atom_id res chain seq x y z
N MET A 1 -9.01 24.68 5.43
CA MET A 1 -8.58 24.22 5.36
C MET A 1 -8.21 23.71 5.30
N THR A 2 -8.35 23.58 5.55
CA THR A 2 -7.85 22.97 5.54
C THR A 2 -7.34 22.36 5.43
N GLY A 3 -7.34 22.17 5.52
CA GLY A 3 -6.75 21.41 5.39
C GLY A 3 -6.30 20.98 5.40
N GLY A 4 -6.25 20.83 5.48
CA GLY A 4 -5.69 20.26 5.49
C GLY A 4 -5.27 19.80 5.54
N PRO A 5 -5.24 19.52 5.75
CA PRO A 5 -4.62 18.91 5.81
C PRO A 5 -4.22 18.41 5.50
N GLN A 6 -4.57 18.31 5.38
CA GLN A 6 -4.21 17.85 4.92
C GLN A 6 -3.38 17.59 4.39
N GLY A 7 -3.72 17.43 4.28
CA GLY A 7 -2.79 16.94 3.82
C GLY A 7 -1.89 17.18 4.03
N CYS A 8 -2.26 17.67 4.37
CA CYS A 8 -1.24 17.98 4.40
C CYS A 8 -0.23 17.32 4.48
N GLY A 9 0.27 17.59 4.00
CA GLY A 9 1.49 17.08 4.09
C GLY A 9 1.52 15.69 4.53
N ALA A 10 0.86 14.87 3.87
CA ALA A 10 1.09 13.49 4.13
C ALA A 10 2.56 13.25 3.95
N PRO A 11 3.26 12.70 4.92
CA PRO A 11 4.64 12.31 4.72
C PRO A 11 4.71 11.21 3.68
N ALA A 12 5.88 10.96 3.16
CA ALA A 12 6.10 9.79 2.33
C ALA A 12 5.54 8.58 3.06
N GLY A 13 4.79 7.75 2.39
CA GLY A 13 4.11 6.64 3.01
C GLY A 13 2.75 7.00 3.56
N GLY A 14 2.09 7.98 3.00
CA GLY A 14 0.76 8.37 3.43
C GLY A 14 -0.29 7.33 3.12
N VAL A 15 -1.41 7.38 3.85
CA VAL A 15 -2.55 6.49 3.68
C VAL A 15 -3.79 7.33 3.46
N ALA A 16 -4.59 6.97 2.46
CA ALA A 16 -5.87 7.60 2.19
C ALA A 16 -6.94 6.53 2.08
N VAL A 17 -8.15 6.81 2.58
CA VAL A 17 -9.26 5.87 2.51
C VAL A 17 -10.42 6.56 1.80
N THR A 18 -10.95 5.91 0.75
CA THR A 18 -12.07 6.44 -0.02
C THR A 18 -13.13 5.36 -0.20
N GLU A 19 -14.38 5.77 -0.38
CA GLU A 19 -15.45 4.84 -0.72
C GLU A 19 -15.28 4.37 -2.15
N ASN A 20 -15.67 3.13 -2.41
CA ASN A 20 -15.68 2.61 -3.78
C ASN A 20 -17.06 2.07 -4.13
N SER A 21 -17.29 1.89 -5.43
CA SER A 21 -18.59 1.46 -5.92
C SER A 21 -18.71 -0.06 -6.01
N SER A 22 -17.62 -0.79 -5.82
CA SER A 22 -17.63 -2.24 -5.96
C SER A 22 -18.12 -2.97 -4.73
N GLY A 23 -18.13 -2.31 -3.58
CA GLY A 23 -18.51 -2.94 -2.31
C GLY A 23 -17.41 -3.82 -1.73
N GLU A 24 -16.27 -3.90 -2.35
CA GLU A 24 -15.15 -4.72 -1.89
C GLU A 24 -14.26 -3.94 -0.93
N ALA A 25 -13.51 -4.66 -0.11
CA ALA A 25 -12.42 -4.07 0.64
C ALA A 25 -11.17 -4.15 -0.23
N ILE A 26 -10.63 -3.00 -0.61
CA ILE A 26 -9.51 -2.92 -1.53
C ILE A 26 -8.33 -2.22 -0.86
N ILE A 27 -7.15 -2.80 -1.02
CA ILE A 27 -5.89 -2.19 -0.61
C ILE A 27 -5.09 -2.00 -1.87
N GLU A 28 -4.71 -0.76 -2.17
CA GLU A 28 -3.90 -0.48 -3.36
C GLU A 28 -2.87 0.58 -3.03
N GLY A 29 -1.90 0.74 -3.90
CA GLY A 29 -0.91 1.76 -3.66
C GLY A 29 0.15 1.81 -4.74
N HIS A 30 1.12 2.66 -4.47
CA HIS A 30 2.26 2.86 -5.36
C HIS A 30 3.53 2.88 -4.54
N VAL A 31 4.58 2.31 -5.11
CA VAL A 31 5.90 2.29 -4.48
C VAL A 31 6.79 3.24 -5.26
N THR A 32 7.42 4.17 -4.55
CA THR A 32 8.38 5.09 -5.16
C THR A 32 9.69 5.04 -4.39
N LYS A 33 10.76 5.41 -5.06
CA LYS A 33 12.07 5.58 -4.45
C LYS A 33 12.64 6.87 -4.97
N GLU A 34 12.89 7.81 -4.06
CA GLU A 34 13.39 9.14 -4.41
C GLU A 34 12.51 9.81 -5.46
N GLY A 35 11.20 9.63 -5.35
CA GLY A 35 10.24 10.26 -6.24
C GLY A 35 9.98 9.52 -7.55
N ALA A 36 10.69 8.43 -7.81
CA ALA A 36 10.52 7.66 -9.04
C ALA A 36 9.78 6.35 -8.75
N PRO A 37 8.93 5.88 -9.69
CA PRO A 37 8.24 4.61 -9.49
C PRO A 37 9.22 3.44 -9.39
N VAL A 38 8.89 2.48 -8.52
CA VAL A 38 9.63 1.23 -8.41
C VAL A 38 8.88 0.18 -9.22
N ALA A 39 9.40 -0.14 -10.40
CA ALA A 39 8.70 -1.03 -11.34
C ALA A 39 9.13 -2.49 -11.23
N VAL A 40 10.11 -2.79 -10.39
CA VAL A 40 10.62 -4.16 -10.21
C VAL A 40 10.50 -4.51 -8.74
N GLY A 41 9.76 -5.57 -8.45
CA GLY A 41 9.58 -6.03 -7.09
C GLY A 41 8.19 -6.61 -6.90
N TYR A 42 7.84 -6.83 -5.65
CA TYR A 42 6.58 -7.48 -5.28
C TYR A 42 5.96 -6.80 -4.08
N ALA A 43 4.63 -6.83 -4.03
CA ALA A 43 3.90 -6.49 -2.82
C ALA A 43 3.26 -7.76 -2.30
N ARG A 44 3.43 -8.03 -1.01
CA ARG A 44 2.83 -9.18 -0.33
C ARG A 44 1.80 -8.72 0.66
N LEU A 45 0.72 -9.46 0.74
CA LEU A 45 -0.34 -9.21 1.71
C LEU A 45 -0.22 -10.25 2.82
N LEU A 46 -0.08 -9.79 4.05
CA LEU A 46 0.04 -10.65 5.22
C LEU A 46 -1.13 -10.33 6.16
N ASN A 47 -1.68 -11.39 6.79
CA ASN A 47 -2.75 -11.17 7.76
C ASN A 47 -2.17 -10.66 9.09
N ASP A 48 -3.04 -10.46 10.08
CA ASP A 48 -2.61 -9.88 11.36
C ASP A 48 -1.76 -10.85 12.19
N ASP A 49 -1.71 -12.12 11.80
CA ASP A 49 -0.77 -13.09 12.39
C ASP A 49 0.56 -13.12 11.67
N GLY A 50 0.73 -12.30 10.63
CA GLY A 50 1.95 -12.27 9.84
C GLY A 50 2.04 -13.35 8.78
N GLU A 51 0.93 -14.05 8.51
CA GLU A 51 0.93 -15.13 7.54
C GLU A 51 0.74 -14.60 6.13
N PHE A 52 1.44 -15.20 5.19
CA PHE A 52 1.34 -14.86 3.76
C PHE A 52 -0.03 -15.24 3.22
N VAL A 53 -0.66 -14.32 2.52
CA VAL A 53 -1.97 -14.54 1.91
C VAL A 53 -1.90 -14.38 0.39
N ALA A 54 -1.23 -13.33 -0.10
CA ALA A 54 -1.20 -13.06 -1.53
C ALA A 54 0.06 -12.27 -1.89
N GLU A 55 0.40 -12.30 -3.18
CA GLU A 55 1.56 -11.56 -3.68
C GLU A 55 1.26 -11.12 -5.10
N VAL A 56 1.61 -9.89 -5.44
CA VAL A 56 1.49 -9.38 -6.79
C VAL A 56 2.80 -8.69 -7.19
N PRO A 57 3.19 -8.76 -8.47
CA PRO A 57 4.33 -7.97 -8.94
C PRO A 57 3.94 -6.51 -9.01
N LEU A 58 4.90 -5.62 -8.82
CA LEU A 58 4.67 -4.19 -8.98
C LEU A 58 4.49 -3.87 -10.46
N GLY A 59 3.55 -2.97 -10.77
CA GLY A 59 3.35 -2.49 -12.12
C GLY A 59 4.42 -1.49 -12.54
N GLU A 60 4.33 -1.01 -13.77
CA GLU A 60 5.32 -0.07 -14.32
C GLU A 60 5.35 1.25 -13.53
N ASP A 61 4.23 1.60 -12.93
CA ASP A 61 4.11 2.79 -12.10
C ASP A 61 4.39 2.51 -10.63
N GLY A 62 4.85 1.31 -10.30
CA GLY A 62 5.04 0.89 -8.91
C GLY A 62 3.76 0.47 -8.24
N GLY A 63 2.68 0.29 -9.00
CA GLY A 63 1.35 0.04 -8.45
C GLY A 63 1.11 -1.38 -8.01
N PHE A 64 0.24 -1.53 -7.03
CA PHE A 64 -0.23 -2.83 -6.58
C PHE A 64 -1.68 -2.71 -6.10
N ARG A 65 -2.40 -3.82 -6.10
CA ARG A 65 -3.79 -3.84 -5.63
C ARG A 65 -4.13 -5.23 -5.08
N PHE A 66 -4.82 -5.23 -3.96
CA PHE A 66 -5.34 -6.45 -3.35
C PHE A 66 -6.81 -6.30 -3.04
N PHE A 67 -7.56 -7.38 -3.19
CA PHE A 67 -8.90 -7.50 -2.63
C PHE A 67 -8.74 -8.29 -1.34
N ALA A 68 -9.13 -7.71 -0.22
CA ALA A 68 -8.89 -8.28 1.10
C ALA A 68 -10.20 -8.41 1.87
N ALA A 69 -10.22 -9.32 2.83
CA ALA A 69 -11.33 -9.34 3.78
C ALA A 69 -11.19 -8.14 4.72
N PRO A 70 -12.29 -7.64 5.27
CA PRO A 70 -12.19 -6.56 6.25
C PRO A 70 -11.30 -6.98 7.43
N GLY A 71 -10.49 -6.06 7.90
CA GLY A 71 -9.59 -6.33 9.01
C GLY A 71 -8.25 -5.61 8.87
N THR A 72 -7.32 -6.02 9.70
CA THR A 72 -5.97 -5.44 9.73
C THR A 72 -5.03 -6.30 8.91
N TRP A 73 -4.24 -5.66 8.07
CA TRP A 73 -3.32 -6.32 7.15
C TRP A 73 -1.97 -5.64 7.17
N THR A 74 -0.93 -6.39 6.79
CA THR A 74 0.40 -5.83 6.52
C THR A 74 0.69 -5.99 5.04
N VAL A 75 1.09 -4.89 4.40
CA VAL A 75 1.59 -4.92 3.04
C VAL A 75 3.11 -4.85 3.11
N ARG A 76 3.77 -5.87 2.59
CA ARG A 76 5.24 -5.94 2.56
C ARG A 76 5.71 -5.74 1.14
N VAL A 77 6.51 -4.70 0.93
CA VAL A 77 7.11 -4.42 -0.37
C VAL A 77 8.53 -4.94 -0.37
N LEU A 78 8.86 -5.71 -1.40
CA LEU A 78 10.19 -6.26 -1.61
C LEU A 78 10.69 -5.83 -2.98
N ALA A 79 11.88 -5.28 -3.05
CA ALA A 79 12.45 -4.82 -4.30
C ALA A 79 13.96 -5.04 -4.29
N PRO A 80 14.62 -5.01 -5.48
CA PRO A 80 16.07 -5.19 -5.55
C PRO A 80 16.81 -4.13 -4.75
N GLY A 81 18.00 -4.44 -4.31
CA GLY A 81 18.81 -3.53 -3.52
C GLY A 81 18.54 -3.62 -2.03
N GLY A 82 17.93 -4.71 -1.58
CA GLY A 82 17.66 -4.92 -0.17
C GLY A 82 16.47 -4.14 0.35
N VAL A 83 15.58 -3.71 -0.54
CA VAL A 83 14.40 -2.95 -0.14
C VAL A 83 13.38 -3.89 0.49
N ARG A 84 12.94 -3.54 1.70
CA ARG A 84 11.84 -4.22 2.38
C ARG A 84 11.13 -3.20 3.24
N VAL A 85 9.87 -2.96 2.94
CA VAL A 85 9.06 -1.99 3.68
C VAL A 85 7.75 -2.66 4.06
N ASP A 86 7.39 -2.58 5.34
CA ASP A 86 6.12 -3.12 5.84
C ASP A 86 5.22 -1.95 6.24
N GLU A 87 3.97 -1.98 5.77
CA GLU A 87 2.95 -1.00 6.14
C GLU A 87 1.74 -1.73 6.68
N THR A 88 1.29 -1.34 7.85
CA THR A 88 0.09 -1.92 8.46
C THR A 88 -1.10 -1.05 8.12
N VAL A 89 -2.16 -1.67 7.59
CA VAL A 89 -3.34 -0.95 7.14
C VAL A 89 -4.60 -1.68 7.56
N SER A 90 -5.71 -0.96 7.57
CA SER A 90 -7.03 -1.54 7.77
C SER A 90 -7.75 -1.59 6.44
N ALA A 91 -8.48 -2.67 6.21
CA ALA A 91 -9.33 -2.83 5.04
C ALA A 91 -10.77 -2.87 5.50
N ASP A 92 -11.64 -2.12 4.85
CA ASP A 92 -13.05 -2.05 5.18
C ASP A 92 -13.89 -2.28 3.95
N LYS A 93 -14.96 -3.03 4.09
CA LYS A 93 -15.86 -3.34 2.99
C LYS A 93 -16.43 -2.05 2.40
N GLY A 94 -16.38 -1.95 1.08
CA GLY A 94 -16.87 -0.76 0.37
C GLY A 94 -15.88 0.40 0.35
N HIS A 95 -14.67 0.18 0.81
CA HIS A 95 -13.64 1.23 0.85
C HIS A 95 -12.35 0.77 0.19
N THR A 96 -11.66 1.72 -0.42
CA THR A 96 -10.31 1.49 -0.97
C THR A 96 -9.32 2.23 -0.07
N THR A 97 -8.36 1.48 0.46
CA THR A 97 -7.26 2.04 1.23
C THR A 97 -6.07 2.18 0.28
N THR A 98 -5.63 3.39 0.07
CA THR A 98 -4.52 3.68 -0.86
C THR A 98 -3.27 4.03 -0.07
N LEU A 99 -2.17 3.35 -0.38
CA LEU A 99 -0.89 3.53 0.28
C LEU A 99 0.09 4.20 -0.68
N GLU A 100 0.85 5.16 -0.15
CA GLU A 100 2.02 5.68 -0.84
C GLU A 100 3.23 5.15 -0.08
N VAL A 101 3.94 4.23 -0.68
CA VAL A 101 5.06 3.55 -0.02
C VAL A 101 6.36 4.11 -0.54
N SER A 102 7.16 4.62 0.37
CA SER A 102 8.48 5.13 0.03
C SER A 102 9.51 4.03 0.30
N ALA A 103 10.12 3.53 -0.77
CA ALA A 103 11.08 2.44 -0.66
C ALA A 103 12.44 2.99 -0.31
N VAL A 104 12.99 2.51 0.80
CA VAL A 104 14.35 2.86 1.19
C VAL A 104 15.09 1.57 1.45
N ALA A 105 16.35 1.54 1.08
CA ALA A 105 17.20 0.40 1.39
C ALA A 105 17.49 0.39 2.88
N ALA A 106 17.45 -0.79 3.46
CA ALA A 106 17.75 -0.96 4.87
C ALA A 106 19.21 -0.65 5.16
#